data_3c944867476cce75f7d6065658b9e079
#
_entry.id   3c944867476cce75f7d6065658b9e079
#
_cell.length_a   1.000
_cell.length_b   1.000
_cell.length_c   1.000
_cell.angle_alpha   90.00
_cell.angle_beta   90.00
_cell.angle_gamma   90.00
#
_symmetry.space_group_name_H-M   'P 1'
#
loop_
_entity.id
_entity.type
_entity.pdbx_description
1 polymer ?
#
loop_
_entity_poly.entity_id
_entity_poly.type
_entity_poly.pdbx_seq_one_letter_code
_entity_poly.pdbx_strand_id
1 'polypeptide(L)'
;MNKLVANPNAFGVFGFSFLDQNTDKVQGSSVSGFEPTFESIATGDYPISRPLYFYVKKAHIGVIPGIEGYLREFTSESTWGEEGYLSDRGMIPLNDEKRAKISRAIKSQ
;
A
#
# COMPACT_ATOMS: atom_id res chain seq x y z
N MET A 1 -19.17 -0.76 -6.79
CA MET A 1 -19.34 0.70 -6.89
C MET A 1 -20.72 1.15 -7.33
N ASN A 2 -21.23 0.74 -8.47
CA ASN A 2 -22.55 1.20 -8.97
C ASN A 2 -23.68 1.03 -7.95
N LYS A 3 -23.71 -0.05 -7.18
CA LYS A 3 -24.69 -0.27 -6.11
C LYS A 3 -24.54 0.72 -4.95
N LEU A 4 -23.33 1.14 -4.65
CA LEU A 4 -23.06 2.12 -3.60
C LEU A 4 -23.52 3.52 -4.03
N VAL A 5 -23.22 3.91 -5.26
CA VAL A 5 -23.63 5.19 -5.83
C VAL A 5 -25.17 5.30 -5.93
N ALA A 6 -25.83 4.20 -6.25
CA ALA A 6 -27.28 4.14 -6.35
C ALA A 6 -28.02 4.16 -5.00
N ASN A 7 -27.33 3.96 -3.89
CA ASN A 7 -27.94 3.92 -2.55
C ASN A 7 -27.15 4.84 -1.58
N PRO A 8 -27.63 6.06 -1.35
CA PRO A 8 -26.96 7.04 -0.48
C PRO A 8 -26.86 6.62 0.99
N ASN A 9 -27.62 5.63 1.42
CA ASN A 9 -27.59 5.09 2.78
C ASN A 9 -26.70 3.84 2.91
N ALA A 10 -25.99 3.44 1.85
CA ALA A 10 -25.10 2.30 1.89
C ALA A 10 -23.66 2.71 2.16
N PHE A 11 -22.88 1.81 2.72
CA PHE A 11 -21.44 1.94 2.81
C PHE A 11 -20.76 0.68 2.31
N GLY A 12 -19.49 0.81 1.93
CA GLY A 12 -18.67 -0.28 1.43
C GLY A 12 -17.24 -0.18 1.90
N VAL A 13 -16.50 -1.26 1.77
CA VAL A 13 -15.07 -1.34 2.08
C VAL A 13 -14.28 -1.47 0.77
N PHE A 14 -13.37 -0.53 0.54
CA PHE A 14 -12.55 -0.46 -0.67
C PHE A 14 -11.10 -0.12 -0.29
N GLY A 15 -10.16 -0.37 -1.19
CA GLY A 15 -8.81 0.16 -1.07
C GLY A 15 -8.81 1.70 -1.22
N PHE A 16 -7.86 2.36 -0.56
CA PHE A 16 -7.73 3.82 -0.61
C PHE A 16 -7.61 4.36 -2.03
N SER A 17 -6.84 3.70 -2.88
CA SER A 17 -6.70 4.10 -4.30
C SER A 17 -8.03 4.21 -5.03
N PHE A 18 -8.99 3.40 -4.64
CA PHE A 18 -10.33 3.40 -5.23
C PHE A 18 -11.15 4.61 -4.78
N LEU A 19 -11.04 4.99 -3.50
CA LEU A 19 -11.63 6.21 -2.98
C LEU A 19 -11.02 7.43 -3.65
N ASP A 20 -9.69 7.50 -3.71
CA ASP A 20 -8.94 8.62 -4.28
C ASP A 20 -9.30 8.91 -5.75
N GLN A 21 -9.53 7.86 -6.53
CA GLN A 21 -9.92 7.98 -7.93
C GLN A 21 -11.42 8.26 -8.17
N ASN A 22 -12.25 8.26 -7.13
CA ASN A 22 -13.71 8.37 -7.25
C ASN A 22 -14.33 9.31 -6.20
N THR A 23 -13.62 10.33 -5.80
CA THR A 23 -14.07 11.34 -4.82
C THR A 23 -15.29 12.13 -5.28
N ASP A 24 -15.56 12.11 -6.59
CA ASP A 24 -16.75 12.71 -7.21
C ASP A 24 -18.04 11.87 -6.96
N LYS A 25 -17.91 10.61 -6.60
CA LYS A 25 -19.02 9.66 -6.47
C LYS A 25 -19.20 9.06 -5.09
N VAL A 26 -18.11 8.98 -4.33
CA VAL A 26 -18.10 8.36 -3.00
C VAL A 26 -17.31 9.22 -2.03
N GLN A 27 -17.67 9.15 -0.77
CA GLN A 27 -17.01 9.87 0.32
C GLN A 27 -16.37 8.89 1.29
N GLY A 28 -15.16 9.19 1.73
CA GLY A 28 -14.51 8.43 2.79
C GLY A 28 -15.13 8.71 4.16
N SER A 29 -15.33 7.68 4.95
CA SER A 29 -15.85 7.83 6.31
C SER A 29 -14.73 8.01 7.31
N SER A 30 -14.88 8.98 8.20
CA SER A 30 -14.00 9.12 9.35
C SER A 30 -14.21 7.96 10.33
N VAL A 31 -13.12 7.44 10.87
CA VAL A 31 -13.13 6.41 11.90
C VAL A 31 -12.30 6.86 13.08
N SER A 32 -12.89 6.85 14.27
CA SER A 32 -12.27 7.33 15.51
C SER A 32 -11.71 8.77 15.42
N GLY A 33 -12.37 9.62 14.63
CA GLY A 33 -11.97 11.01 14.42
C GLY A 33 -10.93 11.24 13.34
N PHE A 34 -10.44 10.19 12.69
CA PHE A 34 -9.47 10.30 11.58
C PHE A 34 -10.15 10.09 10.23
N GLU A 35 -9.86 10.96 9.29
CA GLU A 35 -10.31 10.82 7.90
C GLU A 35 -9.36 9.91 7.10
N PRO A 36 -9.85 9.18 6.09
CA PRO A 36 -9.01 8.37 5.23
C PRO A 36 -8.26 9.23 4.22
N THR A 37 -7.20 9.89 4.68
CA THR A 37 -6.28 10.68 3.85
C THR A 37 -4.98 9.94 3.62
N PHE A 38 -4.23 10.34 2.60
CA PHE A 38 -2.90 9.78 2.35
C PHE A 38 -2.03 9.84 3.60
N GLU A 39 -2.00 11.00 4.27
CA GLU A 39 -1.17 11.22 5.45
C GLU A 39 -1.59 10.34 6.64
N SER A 40 -2.87 10.31 6.99
CA SER A 40 -3.37 9.52 8.12
C SER A 40 -3.19 8.01 7.91
N ILE A 41 -3.20 7.56 6.67
CA ILE A 41 -2.92 6.16 6.32
C ILE A 41 -1.41 5.88 6.36
N ALA A 42 -0.59 6.77 5.81
CA ALA A 42 0.87 6.63 5.81
C ALA A 42 1.46 6.62 7.23
N THR A 43 0.95 7.45 8.12
CA THR A 43 1.35 7.48 9.54
C THR A 43 0.79 6.31 10.34
N GLY A 44 -0.33 5.74 9.91
CA GLY A 44 -1.05 4.69 10.63
C GLY A 44 -2.07 5.20 11.63
N ASP A 45 -2.41 6.50 11.59
CA ASP A 45 -3.41 7.12 12.46
C ASP A 45 -4.84 6.70 12.11
N TYR A 46 -5.10 6.44 10.81
CA TYR A 46 -6.37 5.90 10.37
C TYR A 46 -6.50 4.43 10.82
N PRO A 47 -7.45 4.09 11.73
CA PRO A 47 -7.44 2.79 12.43
C PRO A 47 -7.62 1.56 11.54
N ILE A 48 -8.17 1.73 10.34
CA ILE A 48 -8.42 0.64 9.40
C ILE A 48 -7.24 0.45 8.44
N SER A 49 -6.25 1.33 8.48
CA SER A 49 -5.05 1.20 7.66
C SER A 49 -4.17 0.03 8.09
N ARG A 50 -3.61 -0.67 7.16
CA ARG A 50 -2.66 -1.76 7.39
C ARG A 50 -1.75 -1.95 6.20
N PRO A 51 -0.49 -2.40 6.40
CA PRO A 51 0.43 -2.64 5.32
C PRO A 51 0.00 -3.86 4.49
N LEU A 52 0.34 -3.84 3.21
CA LEU A 52 0.36 -5.03 2.39
C LEU A 52 1.66 -5.79 2.63
N TYR A 53 1.59 -7.12 2.66
CA TYR A 53 2.74 -7.98 2.87
C TYR A 53 3.08 -8.73 1.59
N PHE A 54 4.37 -8.79 1.32
CA PHE A 54 4.93 -9.63 0.28
C PHE A 54 5.68 -10.80 0.92
N TYR A 55 5.27 -12.02 0.60
CA TYR A 55 5.83 -13.24 1.20
C TYR A 55 6.77 -13.94 0.23
N VAL A 56 7.98 -14.21 0.70
CA VAL A 56 8.99 -14.96 -0.05
C VAL A 56 9.43 -16.17 0.76
N LYS A 57 9.46 -17.33 0.11
CA LYS A 57 9.98 -18.55 0.73
C LYS A 57 11.51 -18.46 0.81
N LYS A 58 12.03 -18.26 2.02
CA LYS A 58 13.45 -18.06 2.26
C LYS A 58 14.33 -19.19 1.66
N ALA A 59 13.88 -20.43 1.75
CA ALA A 59 14.58 -21.60 1.22
C ALA A 59 14.73 -21.57 -0.32
N HIS A 60 14.03 -20.70 -1.03
CA HIS A 60 14.12 -20.57 -2.49
C HIS A 60 15.10 -19.47 -2.92
N ILE A 61 15.53 -18.60 -2.00
CA ILE A 61 16.51 -17.56 -2.29
C ILE A 61 17.85 -18.23 -2.57
N GLY A 62 18.50 -17.86 -3.67
CA GLY A 62 19.74 -18.49 -4.13
C GLY A 62 19.58 -19.85 -4.81
N VAL A 63 18.36 -20.43 -4.80
CA VAL A 63 18.07 -21.73 -5.44
C VAL A 63 17.24 -21.54 -6.70
N ILE A 64 16.16 -20.75 -6.60
CA ILE A 64 15.28 -20.49 -7.74
C ILE A 64 15.77 -19.24 -8.49
N PRO A 65 16.10 -19.35 -9.78
CA PRO A 65 16.53 -18.20 -10.56
C PRO A 65 15.50 -17.08 -10.57
N GLY A 66 15.97 -15.83 -10.43
CA GLY A 66 15.14 -14.64 -10.54
C GLY A 66 14.53 -14.13 -9.24
N ILE A 67 14.44 -14.92 -8.17
CA ILE A 67 13.87 -14.49 -6.88
C ILE A 67 14.64 -13.31 -6.30
N GLU A 68 15.96 -13.35 -6.29
CA GLU A 68 16.79 -12.24 -5.78
C GLU A 68 16.63 -10.97 -6.62
N GLY A 69 16.57 -11.12 -7.94
CA GLY A 69 16.31 -10.01 -8.86
C GLY A 69 14.94 -9.39 -8.62
N TYR A 70 13.92 -10.21 -8.43
CA TYR A 70 12.56 -9.77 -8.14
C TYR A 70 12.48 -9.03 -6.80
N LEU A 71 13.10 -9.55 -5.75
CA LEU A 71 13.16 -8.89 -4.44
C LEU A 71 13.87 -7.54 -4.51
N ARG A 72 14.96 -7.47 -5.25
CA ARG A 72 15.74 -6.24 -5.43
C ARG A 72 14.94 -5.19 -6.19
N GLU A 73 14.27 -5.58 -7.26
CA GLU A 73 13.38 -4.69 -8.02
C GLU A 73 12.20 -4.23 -7.16
N PHE A 74 11.51 -5.16 -6.49
CA PHE A 74 10.36 -4.85 -5.65
C PHE A 74 10.70 -3.86 -4.53
N THR A 75 11.91 -3.89 -3.99
CA THR A 75 12.39 -2.99 -2.93
C THR A 75 13.26 -1.85 -3.44
N SER A 76 13.21 -1.56 -4.73
CA SER A 76 13.85 -0.37 -5.31
C SER A 76 12.98 0.88 -5.13
N GLU A 77 13.61 2.04 -5.02
CA GLU A 77 12.88 3.31 -4.90
C GLU A 77 12.00 3.60 -6.12
N SER A 78 12.39 3.13 -7.30
CA SER A 78 11.57 3.21 -8.52
C SER A 78 10.29 2.38 -8.46
N THR A 79 10.23 1.40 -7.57
CA THR A 79 9.05 0.55 -7.38
C THR A 79 8.19 1.03 -6.22
N TRP A 80 8.72 1.01 -5.02
CA TRP A 80 7.95 1.24 -3.79
C TRP A 80 8.22 2.59 -3.10
N GLY A 81 9.09 3.43 -3.69
CA GLY A 81 9.34 4.78 -3.21
C GLY A 81 8.14 5.71 -3.38
N GLU A 82 8.26 6.94 -2.89
CA GLU A 82 7.19 7.94 -2.98
C GLU A 82 6.81 8.26 -4.43
N GLU A 83 7.80 8.31 -5.31
CA GLU A 83 7.61 8.48 -6.75
C GLU A 83 7.74 7.17 -7.55
N GLY A 84 7.60 6.04 -6.85
CA GLY A 84 7.66 4.73 -7.47
C GLY A 84 6.36 4.37 -8.21
N TYR A 85 6.45 3.47 -9.19
CA TYR A 85 5.28 3.10 -10.00
C TYR A 85 4.16 2.40 -9.21
N LEU A 86 4.42 1.89 -8.00
CA LEU A 86 3.36 1.40 -7.12
C LEU A 86 2.54 2.56 -6.53
N SER A 87 3.14 3.72 -6.27
CA SER A 87 2.42 4.92 -5.88
C SER A 87 1.47 5.39 -6.99
N ASP A 88 1.90 5.33 -8.25
CA ASP A 88 1.03 5.63 -9.40
C ASP A 88 -0.18 4.68 -9.49
N ARG A 89 -0.07 3.49 -8.91
CA ARG A 89 -1.17 2.52 -8.81
C ARG A 89 -2.01 2.68 -7.54
N GLY A 90 -1.78 3.76 -6.79
CA GLY A 90 -2.55 4.11 -5.60
C GLY A 90 -2.12 3.38 -4.32
N MET A 91 -0.91 2.84 -4.29
CA MET A 91 -0.33 2.30 -3.07
C MET A 91 0.37 3.42 -2.29
N ILE A 92 0.15 3.45 -0.99
CA ILE A 92 0.80 4.41 -0.10
C ILE A 92 2.15 3.82 0.35
N PRO A 93 3.29 4.48 0.07
CA PRO A 93 4.59 3.98 0.45
C PRO A 93 4.75 3.94 1.98
N LEU A 94 5.51 2.97 2.46
CA LEU A 94 5.99 2.97 3.84
C LEU A 94 6.93 4.15 4.07
N ASN A 95 7.07 4.59 5.32
CA ASN A 95 8.06 5.62 5.65
C ASN A 95 9.51 5.14 5.36
N ASP A 96 10.41 6.09 5.17
CA ASP A 96 11.80 5.86 4.78
C ASP A 96 12.53 4.89 5.71
N GLU A 97 12.31 5.02 7.01
CA GLU A 97 12.95 4.16 8.01
C GLU A 97 12.56 2.68 7.84
N LYS A 98 11.27 2.42 7.65
CA LYS A 98 10.76 1.06 7.42
C LYS A 98 11.26 0.51 6.09
N ARG A 99 11.24 1.32 5.02
CA ARG A 99 11.78 0.92 3.71
C ARG A 99 13.26 0.56 3.80
N ALA A 100 14.06 1.42 4.43
CA ALA A 100 15.48 1.17 4.62
C ALA A 100 15.78 -0.09 5.44
N LYS A 101 14.99 -0.36 6.48
CA LYS A 101 15.10 -1.56 7.30
C LYS A 101 14.85 -2.83 6.48
N ILE A 102 13.78 -2.84 5.69
CA ILE A 102 13.42 -3.99 4.86
C ILE A 102 14.45 -4.20 3.74
N SER A 103 14.88 -3.14 3.06
CA SER A 103 15.92 -3.22 2.02
C SER A 103 17.22 -3.79 2.55
N ARG A 104 17.63 -3.41 3.76
CA ARG A 104 18.82 -3.99 4.42
C ARG A 104 18.64 -5.47 4.73
N ALA A 105 17.47 -5.86 5.23
CA ALA A 105 17.17 -7.25 5.52
C ALA A 105 17.19 -8.14 4.28
N ILE A 106 16.77 -7.61 3.13
CA ILE A 106 16.82 -8.32 1.85
C ILE A 106 18.25 -8.45 1.32
N LYS A 107 19.05 -7.38 1.42
CA LYS A 107 20.46 -7.40 0.98
C LYS A 107 21.33 -8.34 1.81
N SER A 108 20.93 -8.66 3.02
CA SER A 108 21.65 -9.56 3.94
C SER A 108 21.26 -11.04 3.78
N GLN A 109 20.35 -11.37 2.87
CA GLN A 109 19.99 -12.75 2.56
C GLN A 109 20.96 -13.32 1.51
#